data_a12abc912e76502b626ea5bd90dc20e8
#
_entry.id   a12abc912e76502b626ea5bd90dc20e8
#
_cell.length_a   1.000
_cell.length_b   1.000
_cell.length_c   1.000
_cell.angle_alpha   90.00
_cell.angle_beta   90.00
_cell.angle_gamma   90.00
#
_symmetry.space_group_name_H-M   'P 1'
#
loop_
_entity.id
_entity.type
_entity.pdbx_description
1 polymer ?
#
loop_
_entity_poly.entity_id
_entity_poly.type
_entity_poly.pdbx_seq_one_letter_code
_entity_poly.pdbx_strand_id
1 'polypeptide(L)'
;MIRSMTGFGRAQGPIREGVSAEISVRSVNHRFLDLTVKLRETEAALEPLLRKVFAAHVSRGKVEVTFRVRREAGARTDVAVDEALLAAIVGRIREVAVKLSVEARLEARDLLSIPGALSIESAAGEFSAEEIAAIEKVAEAAASALVAMREAEGREVAEDFAKRIAYLEKKAAELAARRGEIAARLLGNLRERLAALVPNLPLDSGRLEQEAALAVDRADVAEELQRLQGHLAQFLELLGSTGPVGKKLEFLSQEILRELNTLGSKAKDLQLVRDVLDMKSETEKIREQVQNVE
;
A
#
# COMPACT_ATOMS: atom_id res chain seq x y z
N MET A 1 -0.10 4.93 16.43
CA MET A 1 0.99 4.39 15.60
C MET A 1 0.51 4.26 14.18
N ILE A 2 1.32 4.62 13.21
CA ILE A 2 0.98 4.48 11.79
C ILE A 2 0.96 3.01 11.38
N ARG A 3 0.11 2.68 10.38
CA ARG A 3 0.00 1.36 9.78
C ARG A 3 0.32 1.44 8.28
N SER A 4 0.97 0.42 7.74
CA SER A 4 1.06 0.29 6.29
C SER A 4 -0.28 -0.14 5.69
N MET A 5 -0.58 0.28 4.47
CA MET A 5 -1.74 -0.22 3.71
C MET A 5 -1.45 -1.56 3.03
N THR A 6 -0.18 -1.95 2.89
CA THR A 6 0.24 -3.25 2.37
C THR A 6 0.34 -4.27 3.49
N GLY A 7 0.07 -5.52 3.18
CA GLY A 7 0.21 -6.60 4.13
C GLY A 7 -0.37 -7.91 3.63
N PHE A 8 -0.03 -8.97 4.36
CA PHE A 8 -0.50 -10.32 4.12
C PHE A 8 -0.83 -10.98 5.45
N GLY A 9 -1.94 -11.74 5.47
CA GLY A 9 -2.31 -12.57 6.57
C GLY A 9 -2.73 -13.95 6.09
N ARG A 10 -2.45 -14.98 6.87
CA ARG A 10 -2.87 -16.35 6.59
C ARG A 10 -3.16 -17.07 7.89
N ALA A 11 -4.25 -17.82 7.90
CA ALA A 11 -4.57 -18.74 8.97
C ALA A 11 -5.15 -20.03 8.42
N GLN A 12 -4.99 -21.10 9.16
CA GLN A 12 -5.56 -22.40 8.88
C GLN A 12 -6.10 -22.99 10.18
N GLY A 13 -7.24 -23.64 10.11
CA GLY A 13 -7.83 -24.32 11.26
C GLY A 13 -8.81 -25.41 10.85
N PRO A 14 -9.07 -26.40 11.73
CA PRO A 14 -10.03 -27.46 11.49
C PRO A 14 -11.45 -26.90 11.47
N ILE A 15 -12.28 -27.40 10.55
CA ILE A 15 -13.72 -27.11 10.48
C ILE A 15 -14.55 -28.33 10.79
N ARG A 16 -14.05 -29.50 10.50
CA ARG A 16 -14.55 -30.82 10.89
C ARG A 16 -13.43 -31.86 10.79
N GLU A 17 -13.69 -33.10 11.21
CA GLU A 17 -12.70 -34.18 11.17
C GLU A 17 -12.13 -34.39 9.74
N GLY A 18 -10.80 -34.35 9.61
CA GLY A 18 -10.09 -34.47 8.35
C GLY A 18 -10.27 -33.33 7.36
N VAL A 19 -10.92 -32.19 7.76
CA VAL A 19 -11.14 -31.03 6.88
C VAL A 19 -10.76 -29.74 7.60
N SER A 20 -9.94 -28.94 6.97
CA SER A 20 -9.54 -27.62 7.49
C SER A 20 -9.88 -26.50 6.52
N ALA A 21 -10.16 -25.31 7.04
CA ALA A 21 -10.23 -24.08 6.28
C ALA A 21 -8.86 -23.42 6.24
N GLU A 22 -8.48 -22.91 5.09
CA GLU A 22 -7.34 -22.04 4.90
C GLU A 22 -7.84 -20.71 4.35
N ILE A 23 -7.53 -19.62 5.06
CA ILE A 23 -7.86 -18.26 4.65
C ILE A 23 -6.57 -17.48 4.49
N SER A 24 -6.38 -16.90 3.31
CA SER A 24 -5.31 -15.96 3.04
C SER A 24 -5.89 -14.61 2.63
N VAL A 25 -5.30 -13.55 3.13
CA VAL A 25 -5.72 -12.19 2.85
C VAL A 25 -4.52 -11.35 2.45
N ARG A 26 -4.69 -10.56 1.40
CA ARG A 26 -3.69 -9.61 0.92
C ARG A 26 -4.31 -8.22 0.86
N SER A 27 -3.59 -7.24 1.38
CA SER A 27 -3.96 -5.82 1.30
C SER A 27 -2.93 -5.07 0.47
N VAL A 28 -3.41 -4.14 -0.36
CA VAL A 28 -2.58 -3.19 -1.12
C VAL A 28 -3.18 -1.80 -1.02
N ASN A 29 -2.35 -0.77 -1.28
CA ASN A 29 -2.81 0.60 -1.24
C ASN A 29 -3.99 0.84 -2.19
N HIS A 30 -5.06 1.42 -1.66
CA HIS A 30 -6.20 1.89 -2.42
C HIS A 30 -6.91 3.03 -1.68
N ARG A 31 -7.54 3.94 -2.44
CA ARG A 31 -8.18 5.14 -1.88
C ARG A 31 -9.34 4.84 -0.93
N PHE A 32 -10.11 3.79 -1.22
CA PHE A 32 -11.26 3.33 -0.45
C PHE A 32 -11.07 1.88 -0.03
N LEU A 33 -11.90 1.38 0.87
CA LEU A 33 -11.96 -0.04 1.13
C LEU A 33 -12.63 -0.74 -0.07
N ASP A 34 -11.85 -1.55 -0.78
CA ASP A 34 -12.30 -2.45 -1.84
C ASP A 34 -12.01 -3.88 -1.38
N LEU A 35 -13.06 -4.60 -0.95
CA LEU A 35 -12.94 -5.92 -0.40
C LEU A 35 -13.51 -6.94 -1.39
N THR A 36 -12.63 -7.77 -1.92
CA THR A 36 -12.95 -8.88 -2.83
C THR A 36 -12.74 -10.20 -2.13
N VAL A 37 -13.76 -11.06 -2.13
CA VAL A 37 -13.69 -12.42 -1.57
C VAL A 37 -13.72 -13.43 -2.70
N LYS A 38 -12.68 -14.27 -2.78
CA LYS A 38 -12.57 -15.35 -3.78
C LYS A 38 -13.02 -16.66 -3.15
N LEU A 39 -14.15 -17.15 -3.62
CA LEU A 39 -14.82 -18.37 -3.19
C LEU A 39 -15.17 -19.23 -4.42
N ARG A 40 -15.41 -20.52 -4.21
CA ARG A 40 -16.09 -21.37 -5.19
C ARG A 40 -17.60 -21.08 -5.11
N GLU A 41 -18.34 -21.40 -6.16
CA GLU A 41 -19.81 -21.25 -6.16
C GLU A 41 -20.47 -21.97 -4.98
N THR A 42 -19.97 -23.15 -4.62
CA THR A 42 -20.45 -23.96 -3.50
C THR A 42 -20.19 -23.33 -2.12
N GLU A 43 -19.35 -22.32 -2.04
CA GLU A 43 -18.92 -21.64 -0.82
C GLU A 43 -19.49 -20.19 -0.73
N ALA A 44 -20.28 -19.79 -1.73
CA ALA A 44 -20.79 -18.41 -1.86
C ALA A 44 -21.56 -17.89 -0.62
N ALA A 45 -22.21 -18.79 0.11
CA ALA A 45 -22.91 -18.47 1.35
C ALA A 45 -22.00 -17.91 2.46
N LEU A 46 -20.67 -18.12 2.38
CA LEU A 46 -19.69 -17.58 3.35
C LEU A 46 -19.28 -16.15 3.05
N GLU A 47 -19.59 -15.60 1.85
CA GLU A 47 -19.14 -14.26 1.48
C GLU A 47 -19.57 -13.17 2.46
N PRO A 48 -20.83 -13.09 2.93
CA PRO A 48 -21.25 -12.05 3.86
C PRO A 48 -20.51 -12.11 5.20
N LEU A 49 -20.23 -13.34 5.69
CA LEU A 49 -19.47 -13.56 6.92
C LEU A 49 -18.04 -13.04 6.78
N LEU A 50 -17.33 -13.47 5.74
CA LEU A 50 -15.95 -13.06 5.50
C LEU A 50 -15.85 -11.55 5.29
N ARG A 51 -16.76 -10.96 4.51
CA ARG A 51 -16.83 -9.50 4.36
C ARG A 51 -16.98 -8.78 5.68
N LYS A 52 -17.87 -9.25 6.55
CA LYS A 52 -18.12 -8.66 7.87
C LYS A 52 -16.86 -8.71 8.73
N VAL A 53 -16.20 -9.86 8.80
CA VAL A 53 -14.96 -10.04 9.60
C VAL A 53 -13.86 -9.10 9.12
N PHE A 54 -13.54 -9.10 7.84
CA PHE A 54 -12.42 -8.28 7.34
C PHE A 54 -12.75 -6.78 7.34
N ALA A 55 -13.99 -6.38 7.11
CA ALA A 55 -14.40 -4.96 7.18
C ALA A 55 -14.32 -4.39 8.62
N ALA A 56 -14.39 -5.22 9.65
CA ALA A 56 -14.19 -4.80 11.03
C ALA A 56 -12.71 -4.48 11.36
N HIS A 57 -11.76 -5.07 10.63
CA HIS A 57 -10.31 -4.94 10.88
C HIS A 57 -9.60 -3.96 9.96
N VAL A 58 -10.18 -3.65 8.79
CA VAL A 58 -9.55 -2.82 7.76
C VAL A 58 -10.51 -1.73 7.32
N SER A 59 -10.09 -0.48 7.43
CA SER A 59 -10.90 0.69 7.06
C SER A 59 -10.60 1.21 5.65
N ARG A 60 -9.42 0.87 5.09
CA ARG A 60 -8.94 1.35 3.78
C ARG A 60 -8.01 0.35 3.11
N GLY A 61 -7.94 0.40 1.78
CA GLY A 61 -7.10 -0.48 0.97
C GLY A 61 -7.92 -1.43 0.10
N LYS A 62 -7.26 -1.99 -0.91
CA LYS A 62 -7.83 -3.11 -1.68
C LYS A 62 -7.43 -4.41 -0.99
N VAL A 63 -8.43 -5.11 -0.45
CA VAL A 63 -8.27 -6.34 0.33
C VAL A 63 -8.81 -7.52 -0.47
N GLU A 64 -7.96 -8.47 -0.77
CA GLU A 64 -8.31 -9.70 -1.45
C GLU A 64 -8.24 -10.85 -0.45
N VAL A 65 -9.38 -11.47 -0.18
CA VAL A 65 -9.54 -12.64 0.69
C VAL A 65 -9.73 -13.87 -0.16
N THR A 66 -8.94 -14.91 0.07
CA THR A 66 -9.08 -16.20 -0.60
C THR A 66 -9.37 -17.26 0.45
N PHE A 67 -10.47 -17.94 0.32
CA PHE A 67 -10.87 -19.10 1.13
C PHE A 67 -10.59 -20.39 0.38
N ARG A 68 -10.10 -21.39 1.08
CA ARG A 68 -9.88 -22.73 0.54
C ARG A 68 -10.19 -23.78 1.60
N VAL A 69 -10.86 -24.84 1.19
CA VAL A 69 -11.03 -26.04 2.00
C VAL A 69 -9.89 -27.01 1.68
N ARG A 70 -9.16 -27.42 2.70
CA ARG A 70 -8.13 -28.47 2.62
C ARG A 70 -8.64 -29.74 3.27
N ARG A 71 -8.44 -30.85 2.60
CA ARG A 71 -8.76 -32.19 3.14
C ARG A 71 -7.45 -32.92 3.40
N GLU A 72 -7.39 -33.63 4.51
CA GLU A 72 -6.28 -34.53 4.79
C GLU A 72 -6.33 -35.75 3.88
N ALA A 73 -5.17 -36.31 3.57
CA ALA A 73 -5.07 -37.54 2.79
C ALA A 73 -5.76 -38.69 3.55
N GLY A 74 -6.83 -39.24 2.99
CA GLY A 74 -7.64 -40.26 3.64
C GLY A 74 -9.03 -39.83 4.09
N ALA A 75 -9.37 -38.52 4.01
CA ALA A 75 -10.75 -38.10 4.21
C ALA A 75 -11.65 -38.76 3.15
N ARG A 76 -12.79 -39.35 3.60
CA ARG A 76 -13.77 -39.98 2.72
C ARG A 76 -14.15 -39.05 1.57
N THR A 77 -13.88 -39.50 0.37
CA THR A 77 -14.35 -38.83 -0.84
C THR A 77 -15.61 -39.56 -1.27
N ASP A 78 -16.75 -38.94 -1.13
CA ASP A 78 -17.98 -39.50 -1.66
C ASP A 78 -17.99 -39.30 -3.17
N VAL A 79 -18.01 -40.41 -3.90
CA VAL A 79 -18.12 -40.43 -5.34
C VAL A 79 -19.59 -40.69 -5.66
N ALA A 80 -20.28 -39.66 -6.16
CA ALA A 80 -21.63 -39.81 -6.66
C ALA A 80 -21.60 -40.17 -8.15
N VAL A 81 -22.36 -41.19 -8.49
CA VAL A 81 -22.58 -41.66 -9.87
C VAL A 81 -24.00 -41.27 -10.25
N ASP A 82 -24.17 -40.51 -11.32
CA ASP A 82 -25.49 -40.21 -11.88
C ASP A 82 -25.99 -41.41 -12.69
N GLU A 83 -26.59 -42.35 -11.96
CA GLU A 83 -27.15 -43.56 -12.56
C GLU A 83 -28.28 -43.28 -13.58
N ALA A 84 -29.06 -42.21 -13.38
CA ALA A 84 -30.14 -41.82 -14.27
C ALA A 84 -29.61 -41.31 -15.61
N LEU A 85 -28.58 -40.46 -15.58
CA LEU A 85 -27.89 -39.98 -16.77
C LEU A 85 -27.24 -41.15 -17.53
N LEU A 86 -26.54 -42.04 -16.82
CA LEU A 86 -25.90 -43.19 -17.43
C LEU A 86 -26.92 -44.12 -18.08
N ALA A 87 -28.01 -44.46 -17.42
CA ALA A 87 -29.08 -45.30 -17.97
C ALA A 87 -29.72 -44.71 -19.23
N ALA A 88 -29.96 -43.37 -19.21
CA ALA A 88 -30.52 -42.66 -20.37
C ALA A 88 -29.56 -42.73 -21.58
N ILE A 89 -28.25 -42.46 -21.35
CA ILE A 89 -27.26 -42.48 -22.43
C ILE A 89 -27.06 -43.87 -22.98
N VAL A 90 -26.91 -44.92 -22.13
CA VAL A 90 -26.79 -46.31 -22.54
C VAL A 90 -28.00 -46.75 -23.36
N GLY A 91 -29.22 -46.41 -22.90
CA GLY A 91 -30.45 -46.71 -23.64
C GLY A 91 -30.44 -46.08 -25.03
N ARG A 92 -30.06 -44.83 -25.14
CA ARG A 92 -30.01 -44.08 -26.41
C ARG A 92 -28.94 -44.64 -27.37
N ILE A 93 -27.79 -45.02 -26.88
CA ILE A 93 -26.72 -45.65 -27.67
C ILE A 93 -27.22 -46.98 -28.24
N ARG A 94 -27.90 -47.81 -27.44
CA ARG A 94 -28.45 -49.10 -27.90
C ARG A 94 -29.54 -48.89 -28.97
N GLU A 95 -30.45 -47.97 -28.81
CA GLU A 95 -31.44 -47.63 -29.83
C GLU A 95 -30.80 -47.23 -31.16
N VAL A 96 -29.78 -46.38 -31.12
CA VAL A 96 -29.07 -45.91 -32.33
C VAL A 96 -28.30 -47.06 -32.96
N ALA A 97 -27.63 -47.90 -32.17
CA ALA A 97 -26.90 -49.06 -32.65
C ALA A 97 -27.80 -50.05 -33.43
N VAL A 98 -28.99 -50.29 -32.91
CA VAL A 98 -30.00 -51.16 -33.63
C VAL A 98 -30.41 -50.50 -34.96
N LYS A 99 -30.67 -49.21 -34.99
CA LYS A 99 -31.07 -48.52 -36.23
C LYS A 99 -29.96 -48.51 -37.29
N LEU A 100 -28.71 -48.45 -36.86
CA LEU A 100 -27.54 -48.40 -37.74
C LEU A 100 -26.97 -49.79 -38.03
N SER A 101 -27.57 -50.88 -37.48
CA SER A 101 -27.10 -52.26 -37.58
C SER A 101 -25.62 -52.40 -37.15
N VAL A 102 -25.20 -51.76 -36.12
CA VAL A 102 -23.84 -51.79 -35.52
C VAL A 102 -23.92 -52.41 -34.11
N GLU A 103 -22.88 -53.11 -33.70
CA GLU A 103 -22.78 -53.69 -32.35
C GLU A 103 -22.31 -52.61 -31.38
N ALA A 104 -23.11 -52.35 -30.34
CA ALA A 104 -22.72 -51.40 -29.25
C ALA A 104 -22.10 -52.16 -28.08
N ARG A 105 -20.77 -52.20 -28.00
CA ARG A 105 -20.05 -52.69 -26.81
C ARG A 105 -19.65 -51.51 -25.96
N LEU A 106 -20.21 -51.43 -24.76
CA LEU A 106 -19.91 -50.40 -23.78
C LEU A 106 -19.11 -51.02 -22.63
N GLU A 107 -17.97 -50.41 -22.33
CA GLU A 107 -17.14 -50.78 -21.19
C GLU A 107 -17.26 -49.72 -20.07
N ALA A 108 -16.90 -50.11 -18.84
CA ALA A 108 -16.95 -49.18 -17.71
C ALA A 108 -16.18 -47.89 -17.95
N ARG A 109 -15.03 -47.94 -18.66
CA ARG A 109 -14.25 -46.74 -19.00
C ARG A 109 -15.02 -45.76 -19.89
N ASP A 110 -15.88 -46.26 -20.78
CA ASP A 110 -16.66 -45.43 -21.70
C ASP A 110 -17.73 -44.63 -20.91
N LEU A 111 -18.31 -45.28 -19.90
CA LEU A 111 -19.28 -44.67 -18.99
C LEU A 111 -18.63 -43.63 -18.09
N LEU A 112 -17.42 -43.89 -17.61
CA LEU A 112 -16.65 -42.95 -16.76
C LEU A 112 -16.14 -41.72 -17.52
N SER A 113 -16.04 -41.78 -18.85
CA SER A 113 -15.61 -40.67 -19.69
C SER A 113 -16.74 -39.69 -20.02
N ILE A 114 -17.99 -40.03 -19.68
CA ILE A 114 -19.15 -39.17 -19.93
C ILE A 114 -19.12 -37.96 -18.95
N PRO A 115 -19.10 -36.71 -19.45
CA PRO A 115 -19.15 -35.53 -18.59
C PRO A 115 -20.42 -35.54 -17.73
N GLY A 116 -20.25 -35.39 -16.41
CA GLY A 116 -21.35 -35.35 -15.45
C GLY A 116 -21.77 -36.74 -14.91
N ALA A 117 -21.27 -37.86 -15.48
CA ALA A 117 -21.59 -39.22 -15.01
C ALA A 117 -20.95 -39.54 -13.65
N LEU A 118 -19.81 -38.98 -13.40
CA LEU A 118 -19.10 -39.05 -12.12
C LEU A 118 -18.98 -37.62 -11.57
N SER A 119 -19.55 -37.37 -10.43
CA SER A 119 -19.22 -36.24 -9.60
C SER A 119 -18.46 -36.72 -8.37
N ILE A 120 -17.26 -36.19 -8.20
CA ILE A 120 -16.60 -36.28 -6.91
C ILE A 120 -17.33 -35.23 -6.07
N GLU A 121 -18.41 -35.64 -5.42
CA GLU A 121 -19.06 -34.80 -4.46
C GLU A 121 -18.06 -34.60 -3.32
N SER A 122 -17.29 -33.52 -3.46
CA SER A 122 -16.98 -32.84 -2.25
C SER A 122 -18.32 -32.56 -1.61
N ALA A 123 -18.63 -33.14 -0.46
CA ALA A 123 -19.85 -32.83 0.27
C ALA A 123 -19.98 -31.32 0.35
N ALA A 124 -20.53 -30.72 -0.70
CA ALA A 124 -20.90 -29.33 -0.82
C ALA A 124 -22.31 -29.22 -0.25
N GLY A 125 -22.45 -29.76 0.97
CA GLY A 125 -23.56 -29.44 1.85
C GLY A 125 -23.31 -28.03 2.40
N GLU A 126 -24.38 -27.32 2.67
CA GLU A 126 -24.33 -26.09 3.43
C GLU A 126 -23.50 -26.34 4.68
N PHE A 127 -22.54 -25.44 4.98
CA PHE A 127 -21.75 -25.52 6.20
C PHE A 127 -22.68 -25.48 7.41
N SER A 128 -22.48 -26.38 8.36
CA SER A 128 -23.24 -26.36 9.61
C SER A 128 -22.91 -25.08 10.41
N ALA A 129 -23.78 -24.73 11.37
CA ALA A 129 -23.55 -23.60 12.25
C ALA A 129 -22.21 -23.69 12.99
N GLU A 130 -21.79 -24.92 13.36
CA GLU A 130 -20.53 -25.17 14.05
C GLU A 130 -19.33 -24.96 13.09
N GLU A 131 -19.45 -25.42 11.85
CA GLU A 131 -18.43 -25.23 10.81
C GLU A 131 -18.28 -23.74 10.44
N ILE A 132 -19.40 -23.02 10.35
CA ILE A 132 -19.41 -21.55 10.12
C ILE A 132 -18.69 -20.84 11.27
N ALA A 133 -18.96 -21.20 12.52
CA ALA A 133 -18.26 -20.62 13.68
C ALA A 133 -16.75 -20.96 13.69
N ALA A 134 -16.37 -22.15 13.24
CA ALA A 134 -14.96 -22.50 13.07
C ALA A 134 -14.27 -21.70 11.96
N ILE A 135 -14.94 -21.50 10.81
CA ILE A 135 -14.46 -20.66 9.71
C ILE A 135 -14.32 -19.21 10.16
N GLU A 136 -15.27 -18.68 10.94
CA GLU A 136 -15.19 -17.33 11.48
C GLU A 136 -13.93 -17.14 12.35
N LYS A 137 -13.61 -18.10 13.22
CA LYS A 137 -12.36 -18.07 14.01
C LYS A 137 -11.09 -18.05 13.13
N VAL A 138 -11.08 -18.83 12.05
CA VAL A 138 -9.96 -18.83 11.11
C VAL A 138 -9.87 -17.49 10.39
N ALA A 139 -11.00 -16.90 10.01
CA ALA A 139 -11.05 -15.57 9.38
C ALA A 139 -10.52 -14.48 10.32
N GLU A 140 -10.93 -14.49 11.59
CA GLU A 140 -10.44 -13.57 12.63
C GLU A 140 -8.92 -13.73 12.83
N ALA A 141 -8.40 -14.95 12.85
CA ALA A 141 -6.98 -15.20 12.97
C ALA A 141 -6.21 -14.68 11.74
N ALA A 142 -6.74 -14.86 10.53
CA ALA A 142 -6.13 -14.33 9.30
C ALA A 142 -6.16 -12.78 9.26
N ALA A 143 -7.26 -12.17 9.70
CA ALA A 143 -7.39 -10.72 9.80
C ALA A 143 -6.42 -10.14 10.84
N SER A 144 -6.30 -10.79 12.00
CA SER A 144 -5.34 -10.40 13.04
C SER A 144 -3.89 -10.50 12.55
N ALA A 145 -3.55 -11.55 11.79
CA ALA A 145 -2.22 -11.70 11.17
C ALA A 145 -1.94 -10.57 10.16
N LEU A 146 -2.93 -10.18 9.35
CA LEU A 146 -2.81 -9.04 8.43
C LEU A 146 -2.55 -7.74 9.21
N VAL A 147 -3.32 -7.47 10.25
CA VAL A 147 -3.16 -6.25 11.06
C VAL A 147 -1.79 -6.21 11.70
N ALA A 148 -1.33 -7.32 12.30
CA ALA A 148 -0.01 -7.42 12.91
C ALA A 148 1.13 -7.13 11.92
N MET A 149 1.03 -7.64 10.69
CA MET A 149 2.00 -7.36 9.63
C MET A 149 1.99 -5.87 9.24
N ARG A 150 0.79 -5.28 9.04
CA ARG A 150 0.64 -3.84 8.71
C ARG A 150 1.19 -2.93 9.82
N GLU A 151 1.06 -3.32 11.07
CA GLU A 151 1.62 -2.60 12.21
C GLU A 151 3.14 -2.74 12.29
N ALA A 152 3.69 -3.93 11.99
CA ALA A 152 5.13 -4.14 11.94
C ALA A 152 5.78 -3.30 10.84
N GLU A 153 5.25 -3.37 9.61
CA GLU A 153 5.71 -2.55 8.47
C GLU A 153 5.53 -1.05 8.74
N GLY A 154 4.41 -0.67 9.37
CA GLY A 154 4.16 0.72 9.76
C GLY A 154 5.21 1.26 10.74
N ARG A 155 5.70 0.44 11.68
CA ARG A 155 6.79 0.83 12.59
C ARG A 155 8.10 1.07 11.84
N GLU A 156 8.47 0.18 10.91
CA GLU A 156 9.69 0.34 10.09
C GLU A 156 9.62 1.62 9.25
N VAL A 157 8.47 1.91 8.64
CA VAL A 157 8.25 3.14 7.88
C VAL A 157 8.34 4.37 8.79
N ALA A 158 7.77 4.33 10.01
CA ALA A 158 7.86 5.43 10.96
C ALA A 158 9.31 5.73 11.37
N GLU A 159 10.12 4.69 11.57
CA GLU A 159 11.55 4.83 11.90
C GLU A 159 12.33 5.44 10.72
N ASP A 160 12.04 5.03 9.49
CA ASP A 160 12.67 5.61 8.29
C ASP A 160 12.28 7.10 8.14
N PHE A 161 11.00 7.43 8.33
CA PHE A 161 10.55 8.83 8.33
C PHE A 161 11.27 9.64 9.40
N ALA A 162 11.36 9.16 10.62
CA ALA A 162 12.04 9.88 11.70
C ALA A 162 13.52 10.15 11.37
N LYS A 163 14.23 9.20 10.78
CA LYS A 163 15.62 9.37 10.34
C LYS A 163 15.76 10.44 9.25
N ARG A 164 14.87 10.41 8.25
CA ARG A 164 14.87 11.38 7.13
C ARG A 164 14.50 12.78 7.62
N ILE A 165 13.50 12.90 8.48
CA ILE A 165 13.12 14.20 9.06
C ILE A 165 14.26 14.77 9.90
N ALA A 166 14.94 13.96 10.74
CA ALA A 166 16.11 14.41 11.50
C ALA A 166 17.25 14.89 10.58
N TYR A 167 17.46 14.22 9.44
CA TYR A 167 18.40 14.70 8.43
C TYR A 167 18.00 16.06 7.86
N LEU A 168 16.72 16.26 7.52
CA LEU A 168 16.19 17.53 7.01
C LEU A 168 16.29 18.65 8.06
N GLU A 169 15.99 18.38 9.32
CA GLU A 169 16.14 19.33 10.44
C GLU A 169 17.58 19.76 10.62
N LYS A 170 18.51 18.82 10.59
CA LYS A 170 19.95 19.09 10.67
C LYS A 170 20.38 20.02 9.53
N LYS A 171 19.98 19.71 8.30
CA LYS A 171 20.29 20.53 7.11
C LYS A 171 19.68 21.93 7.20
N ALA A 172 18.42 22.03 7.62
CA ALA A 172 17.77 23.32 7.83
C ALA A 172 18.50 24.19 8.88
N ALA A 173 18.97 23.58 9.98
CA ALA A 173 19.75 24.25 11.01
C ALA A 173 21.12 24.71 10.50
N GLU A 174 21.83 23.86 9.72
CA GLU A 174 23.11 24.22 9.07
C GLU A 174 22.94 25.42 8.13
N LEU A 175 21.86 25.44 7.33
CA LEU A 175 21.54 26.55 6.44
C LEU A 175 21.21 27.84 7.20
N ALA A 176 20.43 27.73 8.28
CA ALA A 176 20.09 28.89 9.14
C ALA A 176 21.35 29.51 9.78
N ALA A 177 22.28 28.67 10.26
CA ALA A 177 23.54 29.16 10.85
C ALA A 177 24.44 29.88 9.82
N ARG A 178 24.43 29.43 8.55
CA ARG A 178 25.24 30.01 7.47
C ARG A 178 24.61 31.19 6.76
N ARG A 179 23.37 31.58 7.13
CA ARG A 179 22.61 32.65 6.45
C ARG A 179 23.40 33.95 6.34
N GLY A 180 24.05 34.37 7.41
CA GLY A 180 24.87 35.58 7.42
C GLY A 180 26.07 35.55 6.46
N GLU A 181 26.76 34.42 6.38
CA GLU A 181 27.85 34.21 5.43
C GLU A 181 27.38 34.23 3.98
N ILE A 182 26.22 33.62 3.71
CA ILE A 182 25.62 33.58 2.38
C ILE A 182 25.25 35.00 1.92
N ALA A 183 24.64 35.79 2.79
CA ALA A 183 24.32 37.18 2.53
C ALA A 183 25.56 38.02 2.26
N ALA A 184 26.61 37.88 3.09
CA ALA A 184 27.88 38.60 2.92
C ALA A 184 28.58 38.24 1.59
N ARG A 185 28.58 36.95 1.22
CA ARG A 185 29.15 36.47 -0.05
C ARG A 185 28.38 37.00 -1.26
N LEU A 186 27.04 37.00 -1.18
CA LEU A 186 26.20 37.59 -2.25
C LEU A 186 26.52 39.08 -2.46
N LEU A 187 26.65 39.84 -1.37
CA LEU A 187 27.01 41.25 -1.41
C LEU A 187 28.39 41.48 -2.05
N GLY A 188 29.38 40.66 -1.65
CA GLY A 188 30.73 40.68 -2.24
C GLY A 188 30.75 40.46 -3.74
N ASN A 189 30.09 39.38 -4.19
CA ASN A 189 29.97 39.03 -5.60
C ASN A 189 29.26 40.11 -6.42
N LEU A 190 28.24 40.77 -5.84
CA LEU A 190 27.53 41.89 -6.48
C LEU A 190 28.44 43.11 -6.67
N ARG A 191 29.21 43.47 -5.64
CA ARG A 191 30.17 44.56 -5.70
C ARG A 191 31.27 44.31 -6.73
N GLU A 192 31.85 43.13 -6.77
CA GLU A 192 32.86 42.74 -7.75
C GLU A 192 32.33 42.82 -9.19
N ARG A 193 31.12 42.28 -9.45
CA ARG A 193 30.50 42.38 -10.76
C ARG A 193 30.22 43.80 -11.20
N LEU A 194 29.74 44.65 -10.29
CA LEU A 194 29.51 46.06 -10.60
C LEU A 194 30.80 46.79 -10.89
N ALA A 195 31.87 46.57 -10.13
CA ALA A 195 33.20 47.16 -10.39
C ALA A 195 33.75 46.72 -11.74
N ALA A 196 33.54 45.45 -12.17
CA ALA A 196 33.98 44.95 -13.46
C ALA A 196 33.18 45.51 -14.66
N LEU A 197 31.88 45.75 -14.49
CA LEU A 197 30.98 46.21 -15.54
C LEU A 197 31.10 47.72 -15.81
N VAL A 198 31.43 48.50 -14.78
CA VAL A 198 31.41 50.00 -14.84
C VAL A 198 32.65 50.57 -14.18
N PRO A 199 33.86 50.36 -14.69
CA PRO A 199 35.11 50.75 -14.02
C PRO A 199 35.32 52.24 -13.87
N ASN A 200 34.60 53.10 -14.59
CA ASN A 200 34.77 54.55 -14.58
C ASN A 200 33.54 55.41 -14.27
N LEU A 201 32.46 54.79 -13.78
CA LEU A 201 31.26 55.55 -13.41
C LEU A 201 31.39 56.01 -11.94
N PRO A 202 31.18 57.27 -11.61
CA PRO A 202 31.02 57.68 -10.21
C PRO A 202 29.70 57.08 -9.68
N LEU A 203 29.80 55.89 -9.08
CA LEU A 203 28.67 55.23 -8.45
C LEU A 203 28.30 56.04 -7.21
N ASP A 204 27.05 56.51 -7.16
CA ASP A 204 26.47 57.01 -5.92
C ASP A 204 26.44 55.84 -4.91
N SER A 205 27.34 55.93 -3.91
CA SER A 205 27.49 54.88 -2.90
C SER A 205 26.19 54.58 -2.17
N GLY A 206 25.32 55.56 -1.92
CA GLY A 206 24.06 55.42 -1.26
C GLY A 206 23.04 54.60 -2.09
N ARG A 207 23.00 54.82 -3.41
CA ARG A 207 22.13 54.10 -4.32
C ARG A 207 22.59 52.62 -4.51
N LEU A 208 23.90 52.41 -4.57
CA LEU A 208 24.49 51.08 -4.61
C LEU A 208 24.18 50.26 -3.37
N GLU A 209 24.28 50.88 -2.20
CA GLU A 209 23.96 50.25 -0.91
C GLU A 209 22.47 49.92 -0.80
N GLN A 210 21.58 50.75 -1.31
CA GLN A 210 20.15 50.48 -1.36
C GLN A 210 19.81 49.28 -2.29
N GLU A 211 20.37 49.23 -3.49
CA GLU A 211 20.15 48.10 -4.43
C GLU A 211 20.75 46.80 -3.87
N ALA A 212 21.91 46.88 -3.21
CA ALA A 212 22.53 45.75 -2.56
C ALA A 212 21.68 45.23 -1.38
N ALA A 213 21.12 46.10 -0.56
CA ALA A 213 20.21 45.72 0.51
C ALA A 213 18.94 45.03 -0.03
N LEU A 214 18.35 45.61 -1.08
CA LEU A 214 17.19 44.96 -1.76
C LEU A 214 17.53 43.58 -2.36
N ALA A 215 18.72 43.41 -2.90
CA ALA A 215 19.17 42.12 -3.44
C ALA A 215 19.38 41.08 -2.33
N VAL A 216 19.89 41.48 -1.18
CA VAL A 216 20.04 40.64 0.02
C VAL A 216 18.68 40.24 0.58
N ASP A 217 17.75 41.19 0.70
CA ASP A 217 16.40 41.00 1.20
C ASP A 217 15.64 39.99 0.30
N ARG A 218 15.72 40.14 -1.02
CA ARG A 218 15.14 39.20 -1.98
C ARG A 218 15.75 37.79 -1.92
N ALA A 219 16.99 37.67 -1.47
CA ALA A 219 17.68 36.39 -1.29
C ALA A 219 17.55 35.83 0.14
N ASP A 220 16.88 36.59 1.05
CA ASP A 220 16.66 36.08 2.40
C ASP A 220 15.73 34.87 2.40
N VAL A 221 16.14 33.85 3.12
CA VAL A 221 15.49 32.54 3.24
C VAL A 221 15.03 32.25 4.66
N ALA A 222 15.02 33.28 5.53
CA ALA A 222 14.69 33.10 6.94
C ALA A 222 13.28 32.57 7.18
N GLU A 223 12.32 33.13 6.47
CA GLU A 223 10.90 32.72 6.59
C GLU A 223 10.69 31.30 6.11
N GLU A 224 11.25 30.93 4.97
CA GLU A 224 11.16 29.58 4.41
C GLU A 224 11.81 28.54 5.35
N LEU A 225 12.95 28.85 5.93
CA LEU A 225 13.61 27.97 6.92
C LEU A 225 12.77 27.81 8.19
N GLN A 226 12.18 28.88 8.69
CA GLN A 226 11.30 28.83 9.86
C GLN A 226 10.04 28.01 9.57
N ARG A 227 9.39 28.20 8.43
CA ARG A 227 8.22 27.41 8.00
C ARG A 227 8.59 25.95 7.82
N LEU A 228 9.71 25.67 7.16
CA LEU A 228 10.24 24.33 6.97
C LEU A 228 10.42 23.61 8.30
N GLN A 229 11.08 24.25 9.29
CA GLN A 229 11.26 23.69 10.64
C GLN A 229 9.91 23.41 11.32
N GLY A 230 8.94 24.31 11.18
CA GLY A 230 7.60 24.11 11.69
C GLY A 230 6.91 22.89 11.09
N HIS A 231 7.00 22.68 9.77
CA HIS A 231 6.41 21.52 9.09
C HIS A 231 7.11 20.21 9.46
N LEU A 232 8.44 20.22 9.61
CA LEU A 232 9.21 19.05 10.05
C LEU A 232 8.81 18.62 11.47
N ALA A 233 8.69 19.57 12.39
CA ALA A 233 8.25 19.31 13.76
C ALA A 233 6.82 18.72 13.80
N GLN A 234 5.88 19.31 13.05
CA GLN A 234 4.52 18.80 12.93
C GLN A 234 4.48 17.39 12.33
N PHE A 235 5.37 17.09 11.37
CA PHE A 235 5.46 15.75 10.78
C PHE A 235 5.86 14.72 11.85
N LEU A 236 6.87 15.00 12.67
CA LEU A 236 7.28 14.12 13.77
C LEU A 236 6.18 13.92 14.82
N GLU A 237 5.44 14.98 15.16
CA GLU A 237 4.31 14.90 16.08
C GLU A 237 3.23 13.96 15.57
N LEU A 238 2.92 14.04 14.26
CA LEU A 238 1.93 13.15 13.63
C LEU A 238 2.36 11.69 13.61
N LEU A 239 3.65 11.37 13.53
CA LEU A 239 4.14 9.98 13.60
C LEU A 239 3.82 9.34 14.96
N GLY A 240 3.80 10.12 16.03
CA GLY A 240 3.44 9.67 17.38
C GLY A 240 1.94 9.63 17.67
N SER A 241 1.09 10.20 16.80
CA SER A 241 -0.33 10.34 17.04
C SER A 241 -1.10 9.03 16.80
N THR A 242 -2.33 8.95 17.34
CA THR A 242 -3.24 7.83 17.10
C THR A 242 -4.28 8.21 16.05
N GLY A 243 -4.59 7.28 15.14
CA GLY A 243 -5.61 7.46 14.11
C GLY A 243 -5.03 7.66 12.69
N PRO A 244 -5.89 7.87 11.69
CA PRO A 244 -5.47 7.96 10.29
C PRO A 244 -4.72 9.27 10.02
N VAL A 245 -3.42 9.18 9.83
CA VAL A 245 -2.53 10.34 9.63
C VAL A 245 -2.03 10.50 8.20
N GLY A 246 -2.18 9.50 7.34
CA GLY A 246 -1.59 9.47 6.00
C GLY A 246 -1.87 10.75 5.18
N LYS A 247 -3.11 11.26 5.14
CA LYS A 247 -3.45 12.49 4.42
C LYS A 247 -2.77 13.73 5.00
N LYS A 248 -2.59 13.78 6.33
CA LYS A 248 -1.93 14.92 6.99
C LYS A 248 -0.43 14.90 6.71
N LEU A 249 0.19 13.70 6.73
CA LEU A 249 1.60 13.52 6.37
C LEU A 249 1.84 13.83 4.89
N GLU A 250 0.91 13.45 3.99
CA GLU A 250 0.97 13.81 2.58
C GLU A 250 0.92 15.33 2.38
N PHE A 251 0.00 16.02 3.05
CA PHE A 251 -0.07 17.48 3.02
C PHE A 251 1.22 18.12 3.52
N LEU A 252 1.76 17.70 4.68
CA LEU A 252 3.00 18.23 5.20
C LEU A 252 4.19 17.98 4.28
N SER A 253 4.29 16.82 3.65
CA SER A 253 5.35 16.53 2.68
C SER A 253 5.28 17.48 1.47
N GLN A 254 4.08 17.87 1.03
CA GLN A 254 3.88 18.86 -0.03
C GLN A 254 4.31 20.25 0.41
N GLU A 255 3.95 20.68 1.64
CA GLU A 255 4.38 21.97 2.17
C GLU A 255 5.91 22.03 2.37
N ILE A 256 6.52 20.96 2.88
CA ILE A 256 7.99 20.87 2.97
C ILE A 256 8.64 21.06 1.59
N LEU A 257 8.13 20.37 0.55
CA LEU A 257 8.61 20.54 -0.82
C LEU A 257 8.40 21.96 -1.36
N ARG A 258 7.29 22.59 -1.00
CA ARG A 258 7.00 23.97 -1.38
C ARG A 258 8.03 24.93 -0.78
N GLU A 259 8.32 24.83 0.52
CA GLU A 259 9.35 25.67 1.16
C GLU A 259 10.74 25.42 0.57
N LEU A 260 11.09 24.15 0.29
CA LEU A 260 12.34 23.80 -0.39
C LEU A 260 12.41 24.34 -1.83
N ASN A 261 11.29 24.42 -2.56
CA ASN A 261 11.24 25.05 -3.87
C ASN A 261 11.50 26.56 -3.80
N THR A 262 10.90 27.23 -2.83
CA THR A 262 11.11 28.67 -2.60
C THR A 262 12.56 28.95 -2.19
N LEU A 263 13.12 28.15 -1.27
CA LEU A 263 14.53 28.17 -0.90
C LEU A 263 15.44 28.04 -2.13
N GLY A 264 15.16 27.04 -2.99
CA GLY A 264 15.93 26.81 -4.21
C GLY A 264 15.87 27.95 -5.21
N SER A 265 14.73 28.64 -5.32
CA SER A 265 14.57 29.78 -6.23
C SER A 265 15.33 31.03 -5.75
N LYS A 266 15.44 31.21 -4.44
CA LYS A 266 16.20 32.30 -3.79
C LYS A 266 17.68 31.99 -3.70
N ALA A 267 18.09 30.73 -3.83
CA ALA A 267 19.47 30.27 -3.71
C ALA A 267 20.35 30.85 -4.84
N LYS A 268 21.31 31.71 -4.46
CA LYS A 268 22.33 32.28 -5.37
C LYS A 268 23.72 31.65 -5.16
N ASP A 269 23.88 30.87 -4.11
CA ASP A 269 25.11 30.15 -3.76
C ASP A 269 25.03 28.70 -4.19
N LEU A 270 26.10 28.19 -4.84
CA LEU A 270 26.12 26.84 -5.39
C LEU A 270 25.97 25.75 -4.31
N GLN A 271 26.53 25.99 -3.12
CA GLN A 271 26.43 25.04 -2.02
C GLN A 271 24.99 24.98 -1.48
N LEU A 272 24.33 26.14 -1.36
CA LEU A 272 22.92 26.20 -0.97
C LEU A 272 22.03 25.46 -1.97
N VAL A 273 22.29 25.61 -3.28
CA VAL A 273 21.56 24.89 -4.32
C VAL A 273 21.69 23.37 -4.14
N ARG A 274 22.92 22.88 -3.88
CA ARG A 274 23.17 21.44 -3.66
C ARG A 274 22.44 20.94 -2.40
N ASP A 275 22.58 21.64 -1.28
CA ASP A 275 21.91 21.27 -0.03
C ASP A 275 20.39 21.19 -0.21
N VAL A 276 19.79 22.16 -0.91
CA VAL A 276 18.35 22.16 -1.22
C VAL A 276 17.95 21.01 -2.15
N LEU A 277 18.76 20.66 -3.15
CA LEU A 277 18.49 19.51 -4.02
C LEU A 277 18.52 18.19 -3.25
N ASP A 278 19.49 18.02 -2.34
CA ASP A 278 19.56 16.83 -1.48
C ASP A 278 18.34 16.73 -0.57
N MET A 279 17.94 17.85 0.06
CA MET A 279 16.73 17.90 0.90
C MET A 279 15.46 17.59 0.11
N LYS A 280 15.32 18.10 -1.12
CA LYS A 280 14.19 17.75 -2.01
C LYS A 280 14.15 16.26 -2.32
N SER A 281 15.29 15.66 -2.64
CA SER A 281 15.37 14.23 -2.92
C SER A 281 14.90 13.39 -1.73
N GLU A 282 15.32 13.72 -0.51
CA GLU A 282 14.86 13.01 0.69
C GLU A 282 13.37 13.23 0.96
N THR A 283 12.85 14.44 0.72
CA THR A 283 11.42 14.75 0.90
C THR A 283 10.54 14.01 -0.12
N GLU A 284 10.99 13.85 -1.37
CA GLU A 284 10.26 13.04 -2.36
C GLU A 284 10.18 11.57 -1.96
N LYS A 285 11.25 11.00 -1.41
CA LYS A 285 11.23 9.62 -0.87
C LYS A 285 10.20 9.47 0.27
N ILE A 286 10.12 10.47 1.16
CA ILE A 286 9.09 10.52 2.21
C ILE A 286 7.70 10.55 1.55
N ARG A 287 7.48 11.41 0.57
CA ARG A 287 6.18 11.59 -0.10
C ARG A 287 5.70 10.31 -0.78
N GLU A 288 6.60 9.57 -1.45
CA GLU A 288 6.27 8.30 -2.08
C GLU A 288 5.82 7.25 -1.06
N GLN A 289 6.51 7.18 0.08
CA GLN A 289 6.17 6.21 1.12
C GLN A 289 4.91 6.59 1.92
N VAL A 290 4.65 7.88 2.13
CA VAL A 290 3.44 8.37 2.81
C VAL A 290 2.16 7.91 2.11
N GLN A 291 2.19 7.71 0.79
CA GLN A 291 1.04 7.19 0.03
C GLN A 291 0.60 5.79 0.48
N ASN A 292 1.49 5.03 1.12
CA ASN A 292 1.24 3.67 1.59
C ASN A 292 0.92 3.61 3.10
N VAL A 293 0.71 4.74 3.74
CA VAL A 293 0.48 4.87 5.19
C VAL A 293 -0.96 5.27 5.51
N GLU A 294 -1.51 4.60 6.52
CA GLU A 294 -2.81 4.88 7.11
C GLU A 294 -2.68 5.41 8.54
#